data_5d2a0acc3803e4d9da9406e15f13c9c2
#
_entry.id   5d2a0acc3803e4d9da9406e15f13c9c2
#
_cell.length_a   1.000
_cell.length_b   1.000
_cell.length_c   1.000
_cell.angle_alpha   90.00
_cell.angle_beta   90.00
_cell.angle_gamma   90.00
#
_symmetry.space_group_name_H-M   'P 1'
#
loop_
_entity.id
_entity.type
_entity.pdbx_description
1 polymer ?
#
loop_
_entity_poly.entity_id
_entity_poly.type
_entity_poly.pdbx_seq_one_letter_code
_entity_poly.pdbx_strand_id
1 'polypeptide(L)' 'MTTRTIQITDRVYDYMQEVSVREPEILKRLRAETAELPEHNMQIGPEQGQFMALLVGLIGARRALEIGTFTG' A
#
# COMPACT_ATOMS: atom_id res chain seq x y z
N MET A 1 7.00 19.47 3.71
CA MET A 1 5.78 18.96 4.29
C MET A 1 4.63 19.93 4.04
N THR A 2 3.48 19.44 3.83
CA THR A 2 2.32 20.29 3.61
C THR A 2 1.48 20.40 4.88
N THR A 3 0.92 21.57 5.12
CA THR A 3 0.02 21.81 6.24
C THR A 3 -1.45 21.83 5.83
N ARG A 4 -1.70 21.55 4.56
CA ARG A 4 -3.04 21.66 3.98
C ARG A 4 -3.70 20.32 3.71
N THR A 5 -3.01 19.23 4.03
CA THR A 5 -3.55 17.91 3.82
C THR A 5 -4.56 17.58 4.93
N ILE A 6 -5.65 16.97 4.52
CA ILE A 6 -6.65 16.50 5.48
C ILE A 6 -6.03 15.38 6.31
N GLN A 7 -6.21 15.46 7.62
CA GLN A 7 -5.79 14.40 8.50
C GLN A 7 -6.83 13.29 8.50
N ILE A 8 -6.35 12.06 8.36
CA ILE A 8 -7.19 10.88 8.38
C ILE A 8 -7.04 10.23 9.74
N THR A 9 -8.14 10.15 10.49
CA THR A 9 -8.15 9.48 11.80
C THR A 9 -8.06 7.98 11.61
N ASP A 10 -7.64 7.26 12.65
CA ASP A 10 -7.57 5.80 12.59
C ASP A 10 -8.93 5.18 12.22
N ARG A 11 -10.00 5.74 12.75
CA ARG A 11 -11.36 5.26 12.46
C ARG A 11 -11.69 5.38 10.98
N VAL A 12 -11.36 6.50 10.37
CA VAL A 12 -11.61 6.72 8.93
C VAL A 12 -10.71 5.82 8.11
N TYR A 13 -9.47 5.67 8.49
CA TYR A 13 -8.52 4.81 7.79
C TYR A 13 -8.97 3.34 7.81
N ASP A 14 -9.38 2.86 8.97
CA ASP A 14 -9.86 1.49 9.11
C ASP A 14 -11.09 1.25 8.24
N TYR A 15 -12.02 2.19 8.21
CA TYR A 15 -13.20 2.10 7.37
C TYR A 15 -12.83 2.04 5.89
N MET A 16 -11.92 2.92 5.46
CA MET A 16 -11.46 2.93 4.06
C MET A 16 -10.86 1.59 3.67
N GLN A 17 -10.02 1.02 4.52
CA GLN A 17 -9.41 -0.27 4.23
C GLN A 17 -10.46 -1.38 4.15
N GLU A 18 -11.41 -1.38 5.07
CA GLU A 18 -12.44 -2.40 5.12
C GLU A 18 -13.29 -2.42 3.85
N VAL A 19 -13.66 -1.26 3.33
CA VAL A 19 -14.59 -1.19 2.20
C VAL A 19 -13.93 -1.17 0.84
N SER A 20 -12.63 -0.87 0.75
CA SER A 20 -11.98 -0.65 -0.54
C SER A 20 -10.80 -1.57 -0.84
N VAL A 21 -10.09 -2.04 0.16
CA VAL A 21 -8.87 -2.81 -0.08
C VAL A 21 -9.20 -4.30 -0.26
N ARG A 22 -8.70 -4.85 -1.38
CA ARG A 22 -8.88 -6.27 -1.72
C ARG A 22 -7.52 -6.91 -1.96
N GLU A 23 -6.72 -6.92 -0.92
CA GLU A 23 -5.35 -7.43 -1.01
C GLU A 23 -5.34 -8.95 -1.09
N PRO A 24 -4.58 -9.54 -2.06
CA PRO A 24 -4.42 -10.99 -2.11
C PRO A 24 -3.80 -11.53 -0.82
N GLU A 25 -4.12 -12.78 -0.50
CA GLU A 25 -3.68 -13.39 0.76
C GLU A 25 -2.16 -13.40 0.91
N ILE A 26 -1.43 -13.66 -0.16
CA ILE A 26 0.02 -13.69 -0.11
C ILE A 26 0.59 -12.31 0.27
N LEU A 27 -0.03 -11.23 -0.20
CA LEU A 27 0.41 -9.89 0.12
C LEU A 27 0.06 -9.51 1.55
N LYS A 28 -1.07 -10.00 2.07
CA LYS A 28 -1.42 -9.83 3.48
C LYS A 28 -0.37 -10.47 4.39
N ARG A 29 0.06 -11.68 4.04
CA ARG A 29 1.08 -12.40 4.79
C ARG A 29 2.42 -11.66 4.74
N LEU A 30 2.81 -11.18 3.57
CA LEU A 30 4.02 -10.40 3.42
C LEU A 30 3.96 -9.13 4.28
N ARG A 31 2.83 -8.47 4.30
CA ARG A 31 2.64 -7.25 5.10
C ARG A 31 2.77 -7.56 6.59
N ALA A 32 2.19 -8.66 7.05
CA ALA A 32 2.28 -9.06 8.44
C ALA A 32 3.73 -9.39 8.85
N GLU A 33 4.47 -10.08 7.98
CA GLU A 33 5.87 -10.39 8.23
C GLU A 33 6.72 -9.13 8.23
N THR A 34 6.45 -8.21 7.31
CA THR A 34 7.18 -6.94 7.23
C THR A 34 6.97 -6.09 8.49
N ALA A 35 5.79 -6.16 9.09
CA ALA A 35 5.48 -5.40 10.30
C ALA A 35 6.37 -5.78 11.49
N GLU A 36 6.98 -6.95 11.44
CA GLU A 36 7.90 -7.42 12.49
C GLU A 36 9.31 -6.85 12.33
N LEU A 37 9.61 -6.19 11.23
CA LEU A 37 10.95 -5.68 10.95
C LEU A 37 11.16 -4.30 11.58
N PRO A 38 12.41 -3.97 11.96
CA PRO A 38 12.70 -2.65 12.53
C PRO A 38 12.33 -1.49 11.59
N GLU A 39 12.48 -1.70 10.29
CA GLU A 39 12.20 -0.69 9.27
C GLU A 39 10.79 -0.79 8.70
N HIS A 40 9.85 -1.41 9.42
CA HIS A 40 8.50 -1.66 8.91
C HIS A 40 7.78 -0.40 8.42
N ASN A 41 8.15 0.78 8.92
CA ASN A 41 7.54 2.03 8.50
C ASN A 41 7.92 2.45 7.08
N MET A 42 8.84 1.75 6.43
CA MET A 42 9.17 1.96 5.02
C MET A 42 8.18 1.28 4.08
N GLN A 43 7.32 0.45 4.61
CA GLN A 43 6.30 -0.25 3.85
C GLN A 43 5.18 0.71 3.47
N ILE A 44 4.71 0.62 2.22
CA ILE A 44 3.56 1.43 1.78
C ILE A 44 2.26 0.83 2.33
N GLY A 45 1.22 1.65 2.37
CA GLY A 45 -0.09 1.16 2.75
C GLY A 45 -0.72 0.28 1.67
N PRO A 46 -1.61 -0.64 2.04
CA PRO A 46 -2.26 -1.51 1.06
C PRO A 46 -3.11 -0.73 0.05
N GLU A 47 -3.70 0.39 0.43
CA GLU A 47 -4.46 1.25 -0.46
C GLU A 47 -3.58 1.85 -1.55
N GLN A 48 -2.35 2.23 -1.22
CA GLN A 48 -1.40 2.75 -2.20
C GLN A 48 -1.00 1.68 -3.20
N GLY A 49 -0.69 0.48 -2.71
CA GLY A 49 -0.34 -0.64 -3.58
C GLY A 49 -1.47 -1.00 -4.53
N GLN A 50 -2.70 -1.02 -4.04
CA GLN A 50 -3.86 -1.31 -4.86
C GLN A 50 -4.08 -0.24 -5.93
N PHE A 51 -3.90 1.03 -5.59
CA PHE A 51 -4.01 2.12 -6.54
C PHE A 51 -2.95 2.02 -7.64
N MET A 52 -1.72 1.70 -7.26
CA MET A 52 -0.64 1.52 -8.24
C MET A 52 -0.95 0.36 -9.18
N ALA A 53 -1.49 -0.73 -8.67
CA ALA A 53 -1.90 -1.87 -9.50
C ALA A 53 -2.99 -1.48 -10.48
N LEU A 54 -3.93 -0.65 -10.06
CA LEU A 54 -4.97 -0.14 -10.93
C LEU A 54 -4.37 0.69 -12.08
N LEU A 55 -3.43 1.57 -11.77
CA LEU A 55 -2.78 2.39 -12.78
C LEU A 55 -2.04 1.54 -13.81
N VAL A 56 -1.32 0.51 -13.34
CA VAL A 56 -0.62 -0.41 -14.23
C VAL A 56 -1.59 -1.09 -15.19
N GLY A 57 -2.74 -1.53 -14.68
CA GLY A 57 -3.77 -2.15 -15.50
C GLY A 57 -4.36 -1.19 -16.51
N LEU A 58 -4.63 0.06 -16.09
CA LEU A 58 -5.27 1.06 -16.96
C LEU A 58 -4.38 1.45 -18.14
N ILE A 59 -3.08 1.56 -17.95
CA ILE A 59 -2.17 1.93 -19.03
C ILE A 59 -1.68 0.73 -19.82
N GLY A 60 -2.07 -0.47 -19.45
CA GLY A 60 -1.65 -1.70 -20.13
C GLY A 60 -0.15 -1.96 -20.05
N ALA A 61 0.48 -1.59 -18.95
CA ALA A 61 1.92 -1.75 -18.80
C ALA A 61 2.31 -3.23 -18.81
N ARG A 62 3.34 -3.56 -19.59
CA ARG A 62 3.87 -4.92 -19.67
C ARG A 62 5.25 -5.06 -19.04
N ARG A 63 5.89 -3.95 -18.77
CA ARG A 63 7.21 -3.91 -18.16
C ARG A 63 7.21 -2.81 -17.11
N ALA A 64 7.83 -3.09 -16.00
CA ALA A 64 7.96 -2.13 -14.92
C ALA A 64 9.33 -2.28 -14.27
N LEU A 65 9.83 -1.20 -13.72
CA LEU A 65 11.08 -1.20 -12.98
C LEU A 65 10.80 -0.53 -11.64
N GLU A 66 11.22 -1.16 -10.58
CA GLU A 66 11.12 -0.60 -9.26
C GLU A 66 12.49 -0.56 -8.60
N ILE A 67 12.84 0.59 -8.04
CA ILE A 67 14.08 0.78 -7.29
C ILE A 67 13.69 1.07 -5.86
N GLY A 68 14.26 0.33 -4.90
CA GLY A 68 13.91 0.47 -3.51
C GLY A 68 12.64 -0.31 -3.14
N THR A 69 12.59 -1.57 -3.53
CA THR A 69 11.42 -2.43 -3.33
C THR A 69 11.14 -2.78 -1.87
N PHE A 70 12.15 -2.71 -1.02
CA PHE A 70 12.09 -3.14 0.37
C PHE A 70 11.81 -4.65 0.43
N THR A 71 10.67 -5.08 1.02
CA THR A 71 10.37 -6.51 1.13
C THR A 71 9.57 -7.06 -0.05
N GLY A 72 9.11 -6.18 -0.89
CA GLY A 72 8.27 -6.57 -2.04
C GLY A 72 6.84 -6.08 -1.86
#